data_ddcd834e1421397817000d8e202762bf
#
_entry.id   ddcd834e1421397817000d8e202762bf
#
_cell.length_a   1.000
_cell.length_b   1.000
_cell.length_c   1.000
_cell.angle_alpha   90.00
_cell.angle_beta   90.00
_cell.angle_gamma   90.00
#
_symmetry.space_group_name_H-M   'P 1'
#
loop_
_entity.id
_entity.type
_entity.pdbx_description
1 polymer ?
#
loop_
_entity_poly.entity_id
_entity_poly.type
_entity_poly.pdbx_seq_one_letter_code
_entity_poly.pdbx_strand_id
1 'polypeptide(L)'
;MKVQLLNYTRNPEETVAQAARLCYSAKTIEQIKMSTMEEKPDKLIRKIIKLGHYSVLEHVSFTFGIEDISRVTSHQLVRHRIASFSQKSQRYVKAGEKENFVIPKSIQDVSD
;
A
#
# COMPACT_ATOMS: atom_id res chain seq x y z
N MET A 1 16.94 -1.14 6.13
CA MET A 1 15.60 -0.75 5.61
C MET A 1 14.56 -1.04 6.67
N LYS A 2 13.75 -0.05 6.99
CA LYS A 2 12.63 -0.16 7.94
C LYS A 2 11.36 0.27 7.22
N VAL A 3 10.27 -0.48 7.38
CA VAL A 3 8.96 -0.19 6.81
C VAL A 3 7.93 -0.21 7.94
N GLN A 4 7.13 0.84 8.03
CA GLN A 4 6.11 0.99 9.05
C GLN A 4 4.78 1.38 8.40
N LEU A 5 3.70 0.69 8.74
CA LEU A 5 2.34 1.09 8.37
C LEU A 5 1.94 2.30 9.22
N LEU A 6 1.66 3.42 8.58
CA LEU A 6 1.29 4.68 9.23
C LEU A 6 -0.23 4.87 9.30
N ASN A 7 -0.92 4.51 8.22
CA ASN A 7 -2.36 4.64 8.12
C ASN A 7 -2.92 3.65 7.10
N TYR A 8 -4.20 3.31 7.23
CA TYR A 8 -4.88 2.43 6.30
C TYR A 8 -6.39 2.62 6.36
N THR A 9 -7.09 2.22 5.29
CA THR A 9 -8.54 2.18 5.25
C THR A 9 -9.06 1.20 6.31
N ARG A 10 -9.94 1.66 7.19
CA ARG A 10 -10.57 0.83 8.21
C ARG A 10 -11.38 -0.29 7.55
N ASN A 11 -11.27 -1.52 8.07
CA ASN A 11 -11.94 -2.72 7.54
C ASN A 11 -11.78 -2.85 6.02
N PRO A 12 -10.55 -2.96 5.49
CA PRO A 12 -10.29 -2.87 4.06
C PRO A 12 -10.99 -3.99 3.27
N GLU A 13 -11.06 -5.20 3.80
CA GLU A 13 -11.72 -6.33 3.15
C GLU A 13 -13.23 -6.15 3.04
N GLU A 14 -13.88 -5.60 4.07
CA GLU A 14 -15.29 -5.26 4.03
C GLU A 14 -15.57 -4.16 3.01
N THR A 15 -14.71 -3.14 2.95
CA THR A 15 -14.81 -2.05 1.98
C THR A 15 -14.75 -2.58 0.55
N VAL A 16 -13.79 -3.45 0.23
CA VAL A 16 -13.68 -4.09 -1.08
C VAL A 16 -14.90 -4.96 -1.40
N ALA A 17 -15.38 -5.73 -0.43
CA ALA A 17 -16.55 -6.58 -0.62
C ALA A 17 -17.82 -5.76 -0.87
N GLN A 18 -18.01 -4.64 -0.18
CA GLN A 18 -19.12 -3.72 -0.40
C GLN A 18 -19.04 -3.10 -1.80
N ALA A 19 -17.88 -2.59 -2.20
CA ALA A 19 -17.67 -2.03 -3.53
C ALA A 19 -17.97 -3.06 -4.64
N ALA A 20 -17.50 -4.29 -4.48
CA ALA A 20 -17.79 -5.36 -5.42
C ALA A 20 -19.29 -5.70 -5.50
N ARG A 21 -19.96 -5.77 -4.36
CA ARG A 21 -21.41 -6.07 -4.33
C ARG A 21 -22.25 -4.98 -4.98
N LEU A 22 -21.86 -3.72 -4.84
CA LEU A 22 -22.52 -2.60 -5.53
C LEU A 22 -22.48 -2.76 -7.05
N CYS A 23 -21.41 -3.33 -7.61
CA CYS A 23 -21.30 -3.55 -9.05
C CYS A 23 -22.21 -4.67 -9.59
N TYR A 24 -22.54 -5.67 -8.76
CA TYR A 24 -23.15 -6.91 -9.24
C TYR A 24 -24.47 -7.27 -8.52
N SER A 25 -24.97 -6.41 -7.64
CA SER A 25 -26.18 -6.68 -6.86
C SER A 25 -27.27 -5.65 -7.13
N ALA A 26 -28.50 -6.11 -7.19
CA ALA A 26 -29.69 -5.23 -7.20
C ALA A 26 -30.14 -4.80 -5.79
N LYS A 27 -29.39 -5.18 -4.74
CA LYS A 27 -29.68 -4.82 -3.36
C LYS A 27 -29.45 -3.33 -3.10
N THR A 28 -30.19 -2.78 -2.13
CA THR A 28 -29.95 -1.40 -1.66
C THR A 28 -28.62 -1.32 -0.91
N ILE A 29 -28.14 -0.10 -0.69
CA ILE A 29 -26.88 0.15 0.05
C ILE A 29 -26.96 -0.44 1.47
N GLU A 30 -28.09 -0.27 2.14
CA GLU A 30 -28.34 -0.81 3.49
C GLU A 30 -28.27 -2.33 3.51
N GLN A 31 -28.91 -2.98 2.53
CA GLN A 31 -28.91 -4.44 2.40
C GLN A 31 -27.50 -4.99 2.11
N ILE A 32 -26.72 -4.28 1.28
CA ILE A 32 -25.32 -4.64 1.00
C ILE A 32 -24.48 -4.53 2.27
N LYS A 33 -24.63 -3.44 3.02
CA LYS A 33 -23.93 -3.22 4.27
C LYS A 33 -24.23 -4.31 5.29
N MET A 34 -25.48 -4.66 5.48
CA MET A 34 -25.89 -5.73 6.39
C MET A 34 -25.33 -7.09 5.96
N SER A 35 -25.48 -7.46 4.68
CA SER A 35 -24.97 -8.74 4.17
C SER A 35 -23.45 -8.85 4.22
N THR A 36 -22.72 -7.74 4.19
CA THR A 36 -21.25 -7.74 4.32
C THR A 36 -20.82 -7.99 5.76
N MET A 37 -21.61 -7.57 6.74
CA MET A 37 -21.34 -7.87 8.15
C MET A 37 -21.59 -9.34 8.52
N GLU A 38 -22.51 -10.01 7.84
CA GLU A 38 -22.89 -11.40 8.09
C GLU A 38 -22.00 -12.42 7.38
N GLU A 39 -21.48 -12.04 6.21
CA GLU A 39 -20.70 -12.94 5.35
C GLU A 39 -19.22 -12.55 5.35
N LYS A 40 -18.33 -13.53 5.55
CA LYS A 40 -16.89 -13.32 5.43
C LYS A 40 -16.52 -12.85 4.01
N PRO A 41 -15.78 -11.75 3.86
CA PRO A 41 -15.46 -11.14 2.56
C PRO A 41 -14.48 -11.98 1.72
N ASP A 42 -13.68 -12.83 2.34
CA ASP A 42 -12.56 -13.57 1.72
C ASP A 42 -12.93 -14.31 0.43
N LYS A 43 -14.05 -15.05 0.42
CA LYS A 43 -14.46 -15.82 -0.75
C LYS A 43 -14.78 -14.92 -1.94
N LEU A 44 -15.43 -13.81 -1.68
CA LEU A 44 -15.76 -12.81 -2.71
C LEU A 44 -14.50 -12.14 -3.25
N ILE A 45 -13.60 -11.72 -2.37
CA ILE A 45 -12.33 -11.08 -2.75
C ILE A 45 -11.48 -12.03 -3.59
N ARG A 46 -11.32 -13.29 -3.18
CA ARG A 46 -10.59 -14.30 -3.98
C ARG A 46 -11.21 -14.51 -5.36
N LYS A 47 -12.53 -14.53 -5.46
CA LYS A 47 -13.24 -14.63 -6.74
C LYS A 47 -12.96 -13.41 -7.62
N ILE A 48 -13.02 -12.21 -7.07
CA ILE A 48 -12.76 -10.95 -7.78
C ILE A 48 -11.34 -10.92 -8.34
N ILE A 49 -10.35 -11.26 -7.51
CA ILE A 49 -8.94 -11.34 -7.91
C ILE A 49 -8.76 -12.37 -9.04
N LYS A 50 -9.36 -13.55 -8.92
CA LYS A 50 -9.29 -14.61 -9.94
C LYS A 50 -9.89 -14.18 -11.27
N LEU A 51 -10.91 -13.31 -11.24
CA LEU A 51 -11.56 -12.76 -12.45
C LEU A 51 -10.82 -11.54 -13.03
N GLY A 52 -9.77 -11.05 -12.36
CA GLY A 52 -9.04 -9.87 -12.81
C GLY A 52 -9.77 -8.55 -12.59
N HIS A 53 -10.80 -8.50 -11.75
CA HIS A 53 -11.57 -7.28 -11.46
C HIS A 53 -10.91 -6.45 -10.34
N TYR A 54 -9.72 -5.92 -10.63
CA TYR A 54 -8.88 -5.24 -9.63
C TYR A 54 -9.37 -3.84 -9.24
N SER A 55 -10.23 -3.19 -10.03
CA SER A 55 -10.69 -1.82 -9.76
C SER A 55 -11.36 -1.66 -8.39
N VAL A 56 -12.04 -2.70 -7.89
CA VAL A 56 -12.66 -2.65 -6.55
C VAL A 56 -11.63 -2.63 -5.41
N LEU A 57 -10.39 -3.05 -5.66
CA LEU A 57 -9.31 -2.96 -4.68
C LEU A 57 -8.82 -1.52 -4.47
N GLU A 58 -9.08 -0.62 -5.44
CA GLU A 58 -8.69 0.79 -5.38
C GLU A 58 -9.50 1.61 -4.36
N HIS A 59 -10.57 1.04 -3.81
CA HIS A 59 -11.33 1.65 -2.71
C HIS A 59 -10.60 1.62 -1.37
N VAL A 60 -9.48 0.94 -1.28
CA VAL A 60 -8.67 0.87 -0.07
C VAL A 60 -7.29 1.44 -0.29
N SER A 61 -6.73 2.03 0.75
CA SER A 61 -5.39 2.60 0.74
C SER A 61 -4.62 2.21 1.99
N PHE A 62 -3.29 2.13 1.82
CA PHE A 62 -2.34 1.90 2.90
C PHE A 62 -1.22 2.93 2.77
N THR A 63 -0.88 3.60 3.86
CA THR A 63 0.22 4.56 3.90
C THR A 63 1.37 3.98 4.69
N PHE A 64 2.54 3.88 4.07
CA PHE A 64 3.75 3.37 4.69
C PHE A 64 4.81 4.45 4.83
N GLY A 65 5.50 4.47 5.98
CA GLY A 65 6.78 5.14 6.14
C GLY A 65 7.91 4.17 5.82
N ILE A 66 8.89 4.60 5.04
CA ILE A 66 10.05 3.80 4.65
C ILE A 66 11.31 4.57 4.99
N GLU A 67 12.20 3.94 5.76
CA GLU A 67 13.49 4.49 6.18
C GLU A 67 14.64 3.55 5.78
N ASP A 68 15.86 4.07 5.78
CA ASP A 68 17.10 3.32 5.50
C ASP A 68 17.09 2.65 4.11
N ILE A 69 16.63 3.39 3.11
CA ILE A 69 16.78 3.02 1.70
C ILE A 69 17.67 4.04 0.98
N SER A 70 18.45 3.56 0.00
CA SER A 70 19.30 4.45 -0.78
C SER A 70 18.47 5.42 -1.63
N ARG A 71 19.08 6.56 -2.02
CA ARG A 71 18.44 7.51 -2.93
C ARG A 71 18.14 6.86 -4.29
N VAL A 72 18.99 5.97 -4.75
CA VAL A 72 18.76 5.20 -5.99
C VAL A 72 17.50 4.36 -5.86
N THR A 73 17.36 3.60 -4.78
CA THR A 73 16.17 2.78 -4.52
C THR A 73 14.91 3.63 -4.47
N SER A 74 14.94 4.74 -3.71
CA SER A 74 13.76 5.61 -3.58
C SER A 74 13.37 6.26 -4.92
N HIS A 75 14.33 6.65 -5.76
CA HIS A 75 14.06 7.17 -7.11
C HIS A 75 13.43 6.15 -8.05
N GLN A 76 13.73 4.87 -7.89
CA GLN A 76 13.05 3.82 -8.64
C GLN A 76 11.65 3.55 -8.07
N LEU A 77 11.53 3.51 -6.75
CA LEU A 77 10.26 3.26 -6.07
C LEU A 77 9.17 4.27 -6.46
N VAL A 78 9.50 5.56 -6.48
CA VAL A 78 8.51 6.63 -6.80
C VAL A 78 8.01 6.62 -8.23
N ARG A 79 8.54 5.77 -9.10
CA ARG A 79 8.08 5.60 -10.49
C ARG A 79 6.96 4.58 -10.63
N HIS A 80 6.71 3.77 -9.61
CA HIS A 80 5.62 2.80 -9.64
C HIS A 80 4.26 3.51 -9.56
N ARG A 81 3.30 3.02 -10.36
CA ARG A 81 1.96 3.57 -10.44
C ARG A 81 1.00 2.84 -9.51
N ILE A 82 -0.22 3.44 -9.36
CA ILE A 82 -1.25 3.10 -8.38
C ILE A 82 -0.73 3.37 -6.95
N ALA A 83 0.16 4.37 -6.84
CA ALA A 83 0.65 4.88 -5.56
C ALA A 83 1.03 6.35 -5.68
N SER A 84 0.98 7.05 -4.57
CA SER A 84 1.49 8.41 -4.38
C SER A 84 2.67 8.38 -3.44
N PHE A 85 3.67 9.20 -3.71
CA PHE A 85 4.92 9.19 -2.96
C PHE A 85 5.29 10.59 -2.49
N SER A 86 5.71 10.69 -1.23
CA SER A 86 6.38 11.85 -0.67
C SER A 86 7.79 11.44 -0.28
N GLN A 87 8.78 12.11 -0.83
CA GLN A 87 10.19 11.80 -0.62
C GLN A 87 10.89 12.95 0.06
N LYS A 88 11.76 12.64 1.05
CA LYS A 88 12.60 13.64 1.74
C LYS A 88 13.38 14.47 0.73
N SER A 89 13.21 15.79 0.78
CA SER A 89 13.87 16.70 -0.13
C SER A 89 15.30 16.97 0.30
N GLN A 90 16.25 16.80 -0.60
CA GLN A 90 17.66 17.19 -0.39
C GLN A 90 17.87 18.73 -0.45
N ARG A 91 16.89 19.49 -0.91
CA ARG A 91 16.95 20.95 -0.94
C ARG A 91 16.64 21.57 0.42
N TYR A 92 15.75 20.94 1.18
CA TYR A 92 15.27 21.46 2.47
C TYR A 92 15.88 20.76 3.68
N VAL A 93 16.38 19.56 3.50
CA VAL A 93 16.98 18.77 4.58
C VAL A 93 18.46 18.59 4.29
N LYS A 94 19.31 19.17 5.15
CA LYS A 94 20.77 19.02 5.05
C LYS A 94 21.14 17.55 5.26
N ALA A 95 21.89 16.98 4.31
CA ALA A 95 22.57 15.72 4.50
C ALA A 95 23.88 16.04 5.24
N GLY A 96 23.92 15.85 6.54
CA GLY A 96 25.03 16.35 7.33
C GLY A 96 25.70 15.32 8.24
N GLU A 97 25.15 14.15 8.41
CA GLU A 97 25.70 13.16 9.35
C GLU A 97 25.72 11.75 8.73
N LYS A 98 26.59 10.89 9.25
CA LYS A 98 26.81 9.50 8.78
C LYS A 98 25.52 8.66 8.69
N GLU A 99 24.50 9.03 9.46
CA GLU A 99 23.19 8.39 9.51
C GLU A 99 22.35 8.55 8.23
N ASN A 100 22.75 9.45 7.32
CA ASN A 100 22.00 9.70 6.07
C ASN A 100 22.49 8.87 4.87
N PHE A 101 23.49 8.01 5.05
CA PHE A 101 24.05 7.18 3.98
C PHE A 101 23.73 5.70 4.21
N VAL A 102 23.13 5.08 3.19
CA VAL A 102 22.94 3.63 3.17
C VAL A 102 24.10 3.00 2.44
N ILE A 103 24.92 2.26 3.16
CA ILE A 103 26.05 1.54 2.58
C ILE A 103 25.54 0.21 2.02
N PRO A 104 25.71 -0.07 0.71
CA PRO A 104 25.33 -1.34 0.11
C PRO A 104 26.07 -2.52 0.76
N LYS A 105 25.40 -3.66 0.90
CA LYS A 105 26.04 -4.87 1.47
C LYS A 105 27.29 -5.27 0.72
N SER A 106 27.31 -5.14 -0.61
CA SER A 106 28.47 -5.41 -1.46
C SER A 106 29.72 -4.57 -1.13
N ILE A 107 29.57 -3.48 -0.39
CA ILE A 107 30.68 -2.63 0.07
C ILE A 107 30.99 -2.89 1.55
N GLN A 108 29.99 -3.30 2.35
CA GLN A 108 30.20 -3.63 3.76
C GLN A 108 31.12 -4.86 3.95
N ASP A 109 31.08 -5.79 3.00
CA ASP A 109 31.87 -7.03 3.03
C ASP A 109 33.30 -6.86 2.50
N VAL A 110 33.73 -5.64 2.13
CA VAL A 110 35.09 -5.33 1.58
C VAL A 110 35.95 -4.61 2.61
N SER A 111 35.62 -4.64 3.89
CA SER A 111 36.46 -4.09 4.94
C SER A 111 37.47 -5.14 5.45
N ASP A 112 38.62 -5.22 4.78
CA ASP A 112 39.90 -5.65 5.31
C ASP A 112 41.00 -4.70 4.90
#